data_77167c33cefb8cb74474673267cc9402
#
_entry.id   77167c33cefb8cb74474673267cc9402
#
_cell.length_a   1.000
_cell.length_b   1.000
_cell.length_c   1.000
_cell.angle_alpha   90.00
_cell.angle_beta   90.00
_cell.angle_gamma   90.00
#
_symmetry.space_group_name_H-M   'P 1'
#
loop_
_entity.id
_entity.type
_entity.pdbx_description
1 polymer ?
#
loop_
_entity_poly.entity_id
_entity_poly.type
_entity_poly.pdbx_seq_one_letter_code
_entity_poly.pdbx_strand_id
1 'polypeptide(L)'
;MAPEPQVRFEMAISENDVVGVYSNFLGVWHTPHEFTLDFAVTQPAMPGADEEGNAVTRVPCQVVARVRVPPTVLFDFLRTINENLSNYEANFGAIQRPPAGDVYPPDE
;
A
#
# COMPACT_ATOMS: atom_id res chain seq x y z
N MET A 1 29.21 -35.39 2.66
CA MET A 1 29.10 -33.94 2.91
C MET A 1 27.64 -33.56 3.14
N ALA A 2 27.35 -32.93 4.25
CA ALA A 2 25.99 -32.54 4.56
C ALA A 2 25.54 -31.39 3.63
N PRO A 3 24.27 -31.37 3.18
CA PRO A 3 23.76 -30.24 2.43
C PRO A 3 23.69 -28.99 3.30
N GLU A 4 23.76 -27.83 2.67
CA GLU A 4 23.59 -26.58 3.39
C GLU A 4 22.18 -26.49 3.97
N PRO A 5 22.02 -25.90 5.16
CA PRO A 5 20.70 -25.70 5.73
C PRO A 5 19.84 -24.82 4.83
N GLN A 6 18.56 -25.15 4.74
CA GLN A 6 17.59 -24.28 4.05
C GLN A 6 17.27 -23.09 4.95
N VAL A 7 17.08 -21.92 4.32
CA VAL A 7 16.60 -20.75 5.02
C VAL A 7 15.09 -20.73 4.96
N ARG A 8 14.45 -20.66 6.12
CA ARG A 8 12.99 -20.58 6.21
C ARG A 8 12.61 -19.35 7.01
N PHE A 9 11.69 -18.58 6.47
CA PHE A 9 11.13 -17.43 7.15
C PHE A 9 9.86 -17.86 7.85
N GLU A 10 9.85 -17.79 9.17
CA GLU A 10 8.69 -18.17 9.98
C GLU A 10 8.06 -16.92 10.54
N MET A 11 6.79 -16.69 10.21
CA MET A 11 6.09 -15.51 10.66
C MET A 11 5.29 -15.80 11.91
N ALA A 12 5.39 -14.89 12.87
CA ALA A 12 4.61 -14.94 14.10
C ALA A 12 3.88 -13.62 14.26
N ILE A 13 2.70 -13.65 14.88
CA ILE A 13 1.91 -12.47 15.09
C ILE A 13 1.44 -12.40 16.54
N SER A 14 1.51 -11.19 17.13
CA SER A 14 0.99 -10.94 18.46
C SER A 14 -0.54 -10.94 18.45
N GLU A 15 -1.17 -11.38 19.53
CA GLU A 15 -2.63 -11.35 19.67
C GLU A 15 -3.20 -9.95 19.41
N ASN A 16 -2.48 -8.92 19.81
CA ASN A 16 -2.93 -7.55 19.65
C ASN A 16 -2.96 -7.12 18.17
N ASP A 17 -2.22 -7.79 17.31
CA ASP A 17 -2.06 -7.41 15.92
C ASP A 17 -2.85 -8.30 14.95
N VAL A 18 -3.49 -9.35 15.45
CA VAL A 18 -4.18 -10.33 14.61
C VAL A 18 -5.28 -9.69 13.76
N VAL A 19 -6.02 -8.75 14.31
CA VAL A 19 -7.08 -8.07 13.57
C VAL A 19 -6.51 -7.19 12.45
N GLY A 20 -5.35 -6.60 12.70
CA GLY A 20 -4.72 -5.69 11.74
C GLY A 20 -5.39 -4.33 11.69
N VAL A 21 -5.02 -3.55 10.69
CA VAL A 21 -5.63 -2.24 10.42
C VAL A 21 -6.10 -2.23 8.97
N TYR A 22 -7.23 -1.59 8.73
CA TYR A 22 -7.75 -1.40 7.38
C TYR A 22 -7.06 -0.21 6.74
N SER A 23 -6.73 -0.33 5.45
CA SER A 23 -6.18 0.75 4.66
C SER A 23 -6.66 0.61 3.23
N ASN A 24 -6.98 1.73 2.60
CA ASN A 24 -7.37 1.75 1.20
C ASN A 24 -6.59 2.78 0.38
N PHE A 25 -5.53 3.34 0.96
CA PHE A 25 -4.68 4.29 0.26
C PHE A 25 -3.25 4.13 0.74
N LEU A 26 -2.29 4.30 -0.15
CA LEU A 26 -0.88 4.21 0.17
C LEU A 26 -0.14 5.44 -0.31
N GLY A 27 0.53 6.13 0.62
CA GLY A 27 1.49 7.16 0.31
C GLY A 27 2.90 6.61 0.47
N VAL A 28 3.80 6.99 -0.44
CA VAL A 28 5.18 6.52 -0.40
C VAL A 28 6.11 7.73 -0.47
N TRP A 29 7.04 7.79 0.45
CA TRP A 29 8.07 8.83 0.52
C TRP A 29 9.43 8.16 0.59
N HIS A 30 10.48 8.89 0.27
CA HIS A 30 11.81 8.31 0.41
C HIS A 30 12.87 9.37 0.71
N THR A 31 13.94 8.88 1.34
CA THR A 31 15.24 9.54 1.43
C THR A 31 16.26 8.59 0.77
N PRO A 32 17.55 8.98 0.68
CA PRO A 32 18.55 8.03 0.19
C PRO A 32 18.69 6.76 1.05
N HIS A 33 18.21 6.79 2.27
CA HIS A 33 18.46 5.74 3.26
C HIS A 33 17.26 4.88 3.58
N GLU A 34 16.04 5.35 3.27
CA GLU A 34 14.84 4.58 3.61
C GLU A 34 13.65 5.01 2.77
N PHE A 35 12.69 4.09 2.65
CA PHE A 35 11.36 4.41 2.16
C PHE A 35 10.39 4.41 3.33
N THR A 36 9.41 5.30 3.28
CA THR A 36 8.31 5.35 4.23
C THR A 36 7.04 4.99 3.50
N LEU A 37 6.34 3.96 3.99
CA LEU A 37 5.04 3.53 3.46
C LEU A 37 3.98 3.98 4.44
N ASP A 38 3.13 4.91 4.02
CA ASP A 38 2.04 5.42 4.84
C ASP A 38 0.73 4.79 4.38
N PHE A 39 0.25 3.86 5.18
CA PHE A 39 -1.05 3.23 4.93
C PHE A 39 -2.13 4.11 5.53
N ALA A 40 -3.13 4.46 4.73
CA ALA A 40 -4.12 5.45 5.12
C ALA A 40 -5.53 4.99 4.76
N VAL A 41 -6.50 5.67 5.35
CA VAL A 41 -7.90 5.52 5.00
C VAL A 41 -8.40 6.84 4.43
N THR A 42 -9.01 6.78 3.25
CA THR A 42 -9.58 7.98 2.64
C THR A 42 -10.85 8.40 3.35
N GLN A 43 -10.99 9.71 3.50
CA GLN A 43 -12.20 10.34 4.03
C GLN A 43 -13.07 10.81 2.87
N PRO A 44 -14.35 11.18 3.12
CA PRO A 44 -15.19 11.67 2.05
C PRO A 44 -14.58 12.87 1.33
N ALA A 45 -14.72 12.88 0.01
CA ALA A 45 -14.22 13.97 -0.82
C ALA A 45 -14.98 15.25 -0.51
N MET A 46 -14.26 16.39 -0.60
CA MET A 46 -14.84 17.68 -0.36
C MET A 46 -14.30 18.69 -1.40
N PRO A 47 -15.07 19.75 -1.70
CA PRO A 47 -14.56 20.79 -2.57
C PRO A 47 -13.45 21.59 -1.90
N GLY A 48 -12.53 22.11 -2.69
CA GLY A 48 -11.45 22.95 -2.23
C GLY A 48 -10.88 23.76 -3.37
N ALA A 49 -9.80 24.46 -3.08
CA ALA A 49 -9.09 25.25 -4.08
C ALA A 49 -7.60 25.03 -3.92
N ASP A 50 -6.89 25.07 -5.04
CA ASP A 50 -5.43 25.03 -5.03
C ASP A 50 -4.86 26.43 -4.73
N GLU A 51 -3.52 26.53 -4.75
CA GLU A 51 -2.83 27.79 -4.42
C GLU A 51 -3.14 28.90 -5.40
N GLU A 52 -3.47 28.54 -6.65
CA GLU A 52 -3.85 29.53 -7.67
C GLU A 52 -5.35 29.83 -7.66
N GLY A 53 -6.10 29.25 -6.74
CA GLY A 53 -7.54 29.49 -6.64
C GLY A 53 -8.39 28.62 -7.54
N ASN A 54 -7.81 27.66 -8.25
CA ASN A 54 -8.56 26.74 -9.09
C ASN A 54 -9.32 25.73 -8.23
N ALA A 55 -10.53 25.38 -8.65
CA ALA A 55 -11.33 24.39 -7.95
C ALA A 55 -10.66 23.00 -8.01
N VAL A 56 -10.55 22.35 -6.87
CA VAL A 56 -10.04 20.98 -6.78
C VAL A 56 -10.95 20.16 -5.89
N THR A 57 -10.95 18.85 -6.09
CA THR A 57 -11.57 17.91 -5.16
C THR A 57 -10.52 17.46 -4.18
N ARG A 58 -10.77 17.66 -2.90
CA ARG A 58 -9.86 17.25 -1.83
C ARG A 58 -10.35 15.96 -1.22
N VAL A 59 -9.42 15.01 -1.07
CA VAL A 59 -9.71 13.74 -0.39
C VAL A 59 -8.74 13.63 0.78
N PRO A 60 -9.19 13.98 2.00
CA PRO A 60 -8.33 13.81 3.17
C PRO A 60 -8.04 12.32 3.41
N CYS A 61 -6.84 12.05 3.85
CA CYS A 61 -6.40 10.67 4.13
C CYS A 61 -5.84 10.63 5.54
N GLN A 62 -6.36 9.70 6.35
CA GLN A 62 -5.87 9.50 7.70
C GLN A 62 -4.87 8.35 7.71
N VAL A 63 -3.63 8.62 8.06
CA VAL A 63 -2.61 7.57 8.17
C VAL A 63 -2.92 6.71 9.39
N VAL A 64 -3.01 5.40 9.16
CA VAL A 64 -3.31 4.42 10.20
C VAL A 64 -2.09 3.59 10.56
N ALA A 65 -1.10 3.50 9.68
CA ALA A 65 0.15 2.80 9.96
C ALA A 65 1.25 3.37 9.08
N ARG A 66 2.43 3.52 9.66
CA ARG A 66 3.62 3.94 8.93
C ARG A 66 4.69 2.87 9.08
N VAL A 67 5.25 2.44 7.96
CA VAL A 67 6.31 1.44 7.94
C VAL A 67 7.51 2.02 7.21
N ARG A 68 8.67 1.94 7.83
CA ARG A 68 9.92 2.39 7.22
C ARG A 68 10.74 1.18 6.84
N VAL A 69 11.25 1.19 5.62
CA VAL A 69 11.98 0.05 5.07
C VAL A 69 13.26 0.52 4.40
N PRO A 70 14.33 -0.26 4.47
CA PRO A 70 15.54 0.06 3.71
C PRO A 70 15.26 -0.07 2.21
N PRO A 71 15.90 0.76 1.36
CA PRO A 71 15.66 0.70 -0.08
C PRO A 71 15.92 -0.67 -0.69
N THR A 72 16.85 -1.41 -0.11
CA THR A 72 17.29 -2.70 -0.66
C THR A 72 16.22 -3.78 -0.67
N VAL A 73 15.14 -3.63 0.12
CA VAL A 73 14.07 -4.64 0.19
C VAL A 73 12.83 -4.27 -0.63
N LEU A 74 12.80 -3.08 -1.22
CA LEU A 74 11.61 -2.60 -1.95
C LEU A 74 11.24 -3.53 -3.11
N PHE A 75 12.22 -3.97 -3.89
CA PHE A 75 11.93 -4.88 -5.01
C PHE A 75 11.37 -6.21 -4.52
N ASP A 76 11.85 -6.70 -3.38
CA ASP A 76 11.33 -7.94 -2.79
C ASP A 76 9.87 -7.76 -2.34
N PHE A 77 9.55 -6.63 -1.76
CA PHE A 77 8.16 -6.31 -1.37
C PHE A 77 7.24 -6.28 -2.59
N LEU A 78 7.67 -5.58 -3.65
CA LEU A 78 6.89 -5.49 -4.88
C LEU A 78 6.67 -6.86 -5.50
N ARG A 79 7.72 -7.68 -5.56
CA ARG A 79 7.62 -9.04 -6.09
C ARG A 79 6.65 -9.89 -5.28
N THR A 80 6.76 -9.85 -3.96
CA THR A 80 5.90 -10.63 -3.06
C THR A 80 4.44 -10.25 -3.23
N ILE A 81 4.15 -8.95 -3.27
CA ILE A 81 2.80 -8.47 -3.49
C ILE A 81 2.29 -8.89 -4.86
N ASN A 82 3.11 -8.73 -5.88
CA ASN A 82 2.72 -9.06 -7.25
C ASN A 82 2.46 -10.56 -7.44
N GLU A 83 3.25 -11.42 -6.82
CA GLU A 83 3.03 -12.86 -6.85
C GLU A 83 1.68 -13.23 -6.23
N ASN A 84 1.35 -12.62 -5.09
CA ASN A 84 0.06 -12.87 -4.44
C ASN A 84 -1.11 -12.32 -5.24
N LEU A 85 -0.93 -11.15 -5.85
CA LEU A 85 -1.94 -10.58 -6.74
C LEU A 85 -2.22 -11.52 -7.92
N SER A 86 -1.17 -12.07 -8.53
CA SER A 86 -1.32 -13.03 -9.63
C SER A 86 -2.04 -14.29 -9.20
N ASN A 87 -1.71 -14.81 -8.02
CA ASN A 87 -2.38 -15.98 -7.46
C ASN A 87 -3.86 -15.71 -7.19
N TYR A 88 -4.16 -14.54 -6.66
CA TYR A 88 -5.54 -14.14 -6.43
C TYR A 88 -6.34 -14.13 -7.75
N GLU A 89 -5.78 -13.48 -8.77
CA GLU A 89 -6.47 -13.38 -10.06
C GLU A 89 -6.62 -14.73 -10.74
N ALA A 90 -5.65 -15.63 -10.58
CA ALA A 90 -5.76 -17.00 -11.10
C ALA A 90 -6.90 -17.79 -10.44
N ASN A 91 -7.16 -17.53 -9.16
CA ASN A 91 -8.19 -18.25 -8.40
C ASN A 91 -9.57 -17.59 -8.47
N PHE A 92 -9.64 -16.28 -8.57
CA PHE A 92 -10.89 -15.52 -8.43
C PHE A 92 -11.21 -14.63 -9.62
N GLY A 93 -10.33 -14.59 -10.62
CA GLY A 93 -10.50 -13.71 -11.78
C GLY A 93 -9.89 -12.35 -11.59
N ALA A 94 -9.87 -11.57 -12.66
CA ALA A 94 -9.26 -10.25 -12.66
C ALA A 94 -9.94 -9.31 -11.67
N ILE A 95 -9.13 -8.52 -10.97
CA ILE A 95 -9.66 -7.53 -10.04
C ILE A 95 -10.27 -6.38 -10.83
N GLN A 96 -11.51 -6.03 -10.50
CA GLN A 96 -12.21 -4.92 -11.15
C GLN A 96 -11.83 -3.62 -10.45
N ARG A 97 -11.38 -2.64 -11.24
CA ARG A 97 -11.11 -1.30 -10.73
C ARG A 97 -12.37 -0.45 -10.83
N PRO A 98 -12.59 0.48 -9.87
CA PRO A 98 -13.67 1.43 -10.00
C PRO A 98 -13.50 2.28 -11.26
N PRO A 99 -14.58 2.76 -11.88
CA PRO A 99 -14.47 3.71 -12.99
C PRO A 99 -13.69 4.96 -12.57
N ALA A 100 -12.99 5.58 -13.54
CA ALA A 100 -12.23 6.79 -13.30
C ALA A 100 -13.17 7.90 -12.80
N GLY A 101 -12.74 8.62 -11.75
CA GLY A 101 -13.51 9.70 -11.17
C GLY A 101 -14.56 9.29 -10.15
N ASP A 102 -14.67 8.00 -9.84
CA ASP A 102 -15.67 7.50 -8.93
C ASP A 102 -15.34 7.84 -7.46
N VAL A 103 -14.26 7.31 -6.92
CA VAL A 103 -13.86 7.55 -5.54
C VAL A 103 -12.60 8.39 -5.47
N TYR A 104 -11.68 8.16 -6.38
CA TYR A 104 -10.41 8.85 -6.45
C TYR A 104 -10.37 9.76 -7.65
N PRO A 105 -9.59 10.86 -7.58
CA PRO A 105 -9.29 11.60 -8.78
C PRO A 105 -8.59 10.68 -9.77
N PRO A 106 -8.76 10.91 -11.10
CA PRO A 106 -8.10 10.07 -12.07
C PRO A 106 -6.58 10.16 -11.94
N ASP A 107 -5.92 9.05 -12.19
CA ASP A 107 -4.46 9.02 -12.23
C ASP A 107 -3.98 9.89 -13.39
N GLU A 108 -2.93 10.62 -13.13
CA GLU A 108 -2.31 11.49 -14.13
C GLU A 108 -1.23 10.75 -14.89
#